data_75ebabc1561399b965a65783a2ba2645
#
_entry.id   75ebabc1561399b965a65783a2ba2645
#
_cell.length_a   1.000
_cell.length_b   1.000
_cell.length_c   1.000
_cell.angle_alpha   90.00
_cell.angle_beta   90.00
_cell.angle_gamma   90.00
#
_symmetry.space_group_name_H-M   'P 1'
#
loop_
_entity.id
_entity.type
_entity.pdbx_description
1 polymer ?
#
loop_
_entity_poly.entity_id
_entity_poly.type
_entity_poly.pdbx_seq_one_letter_code
_entity_poly.pdbx_strand_id
1 'polypeptide(L)'
;MKLLKNLGWFLLALLSFLFIYGFIQVLATTSLALGASPYAVTLLYVALAGVYVYVIYKWYQKAPVHIEKSGFNRFIWLPALVWFLSLVVQFFLPNDPSVNQQIATDLTLAQPLFSFFAVVIFAPLTEELIFRGMLARYLFPKQDNSKQTLLFLLVSSVLFALIHSPGTLQQFLVYASLGFSLGLAYISRKGLIYSISLHALNNLVSFLMILML
;
A
#
# COMPACT_ATOMS: atom_id res chain seq x y z
N MET A 1 -2.91 29.29 3.61
CA MET A 1 -3.56 28.94 2.33
C MET A 1 -2.88 27.74 1.60
N LYS A 2 -1.55 27.72 1.38
CA LYS A 2 -0.88 26.60 0.65
C LYS A 2 -1.05 25.23 1.31
N LEU A 3 -0.90 25.14 2.65
CA LEU A 3 -1.06 23.88 3.40
C LEU A 3 -2.49 23.32 3.28
N LEU A 4 -3.52 24.14 3.47
CA LEU A 4 -4.92 23.72 3.33
C LEU A 4 -5.23 23.23 1.91
N LYS A 5 -4.69 23.90 0.88
CA LYS A 5 -4.82 23.45 -0.51
C LYS A 5 -4.17 22.08 -0.73
N ASN A 6 -2.96 21.88 -0.20
CA ASN A 6 -2.24 20.61 -0.32
C ASN A 6 -2.95 19.49 0.44
N LEU A 7 -3.46 19.77 1.65
CA LEU A 7 -4.29 18.83 2.40
C LEU A 7 -5.54 18.43 1.60
N GLY A 8 -6.22 19.41 0.99
CA GLY A 8 -7.39 19.14 0.13
C GLY A 8 -7.05 18.20 -1.04
N TRP A 9 -5.91 18.40 -1.72
CA TRP A 9 -5.48 17.51 -2.79
C TRP A 9 -5.13 16.11 -2.31
N PHE A 10 -4.48 15.99 -1.15
CA PHE A 10 -4.21 14.67 -0.56
C PHE A 10 -5.50 13.96 -0.15
N LEU A 11 -6.43 14.66 0.51
CA LEU A 11 -7.72 14.09 0.88
C LEU A 11 -8.53 13.65 -0.35
N LEU A 12 -8.50 14.43 -1.43
CA LEU A 12 -9.15 14.03 -2.68
C LEU A 12 -8.51 12.75 -3.28
N ALA A 13 -7.18 12.61 -3.21
CA ALA A 13 -6.51 11.40 -3.64
C ALA A 13 -6.89 10.21 -2.75
N LEU A 14 -6.93 10.39 -1.44
CA LEU A 14 -7.36 9.36 -0.49
C LEU A 14 -8.83 8.95 -0.72
N LEU A 15 -9.72 9.92 -0.91
CA LEU A 15 -11.13 9.65 -1.23
C LEU A 15 -11.27 8.90 -2.57
N SER A 16 -10.48 9.26 -3.58
CA SER A 16 -10.50 8.53 -4.85
C SER A 16 -10.06 7.06 -4.68
N PHE A 17 -9.08 6.80 -3.80
CA PHE A 17 -8.66 5.44 -3.46
C PHE A 17 -9.78 4.67 -2.76
N LEU A 18 -10.39 5.25 -1.73
CA LEU A 18 -11.43 4.57 -0.95
C LEU A 18 -12.70 4.33 -1.78
N PHE A 19 -13.14 5.30 -2.58
CA PHE A 19 -14.42 5.21 -3.28
C PHE A 19 -14.29 4.69 -4.71
N ILE A 20 -13.34 5.18 -5.51
CA ILE A 20 -13.24 4.77 -6.92
C ILE A 20 -12.54 3.42 -7.02
N TYR A 21 -11.34 3.29 -6.43
CA TYR A 21 -10.63 2.01 -6.48
C TYR A 21 -11.33 0.95 -5.64
N GLY A 22 -11.85 1.31 -4.46
CA GLY A 22 -12.68 0.41 -3.65
C GLY A 22 -13.92 -0.07 -4.39
N PHE A 23 -14.61 0.82 -5.14
CA PHE A 23 -15.75 0.42 -5.96
C PHE A 23 -15.36 -0.57 -7.08
N ILE A 24 -14.22 -0.38 -7.73
CA ILE A 24 -13.70 -1.34 -8.73
C ILE A 24 -13.49 -2.73 -8.11
N GLN A 25 -12.94 -2.80 -6.89
CA GLN A 25 -12.73 -4.05 -6.15
C GLN A 25 -14.07 -4.70 -5.77
N VAL A 26 -15.01 -3.93 -5.19
CA VAL A 26 -16.34 -4.43 -4.81
C VAL A 26 -17.10 -4.93 -6.02
N LEU A 27 -17.09 -4.20 -7.13
CA LEU A 27 -17.73 -4.63 -8.37
C LEU A 27 -17.18 -5.98 -8.84
N ALA A 28 -15.87 -6.15 -8.85
CA ALA A 28 -15.23 -7.40 -9.29
C ALA A 28 -15.55 -8.56 -8.34
N THR A 29 -15.39 -8.38 -7.02
CA THR A 29 -15.66 -9.44 -6.03
C THR A 29 -17.13 -9.84 -5.99
N THR A 30 -18.04 -8.87 -6.09
CA THR A 30 -19.49 -9.15 -6.20
C THR A 30 -19.82 -9.92 -7.48
N SER A 31 -19.24 -9.55 -8.63
CA SER A 31 -19.44 -10.28 -9.89
C SER A 31 -18.96 -11.74 -9.79
N LEU A 32 -17.83 -11.99 -9.14
CA LEU A 32 -17.33 -13.35 -8.88
C LEU A 32 -18.28 -14.12 -7.96
N ALA A 33 -18.77 -13.50 -6.90
CA ALA A 33 -19.72 -14.13 -5.96
C ALA A 33 -21.06 -14.48 -6.64
N LEU A 34 -21.48 -13.72 -7.65
CA LEU A 34 -22.67 -13.99 -8.47
C LEU A 34 -22.43 -15.01 -9.59
N GLY A 35 -21.25 -15.63 -9.64
CA GLY A 35 -20.92 -16.70 -10.60
C GLY A 35 -20.48 -16.22 -11.99
N ALA A 36 -20.06 -14.95 -12.12
CA ALA A 36 -19.47 -14.48 -13.37
C ALA A 36 -18.13 -15.17 -13.65
N SER A 37 -17.75 -15.27 -14.94
CA SER A 37 -16.51 -15.91 -15.37
C SER A 37 -15.29 -15.27 -14.70
N PRO A 38 -14.46 -16.01 -13.93
CA PRO A 38 -13.28 -15.47 -13.26
C PRO A 38 -12.28 -14.81 -14.22
N TYR A 39 -12.12 -15.36 -15.42
CA TYR A 39 -11.23 -14.79 -16.43
C TYR A 39 -11.74 -13.45 -16.96
N ALA A 40 -13.05 -13.35 -17.25
CA ALA A 40 -13.65 -12.11 -17.74
C ALA A 40 -13.60 -11.01 -16.67
N VAL A 41 -13.94 -11.35 -15.41
CA VAL A 41 -13.88 -10.42 -14.28
C VAL A 41 -12.45 -9.97 -14.02
N THR A 42 -11.47 -10.88 -14.03
CA THR A 42 -10.07 -10.54 -13.84
C THR A 42 -9.57 -9.60 -14.94
N LEU A 43 -9.90 -9.88 -16.21
CA LEU A 43 -9.52 -9.01 -17.34
C LEU A 43 -10.11 -7.61 -17.19
N LEU A 44 -11.40 -7.52 -16.88
CA LEU A 44 -12.07 -6.23 -16.66
C LEU A 44 -11.47 -5.47 -15.47
N TYR A 45 -11.22 -6.17 -14.35
CA TYR A 45 -10.56 -5.59 -13.17
C TYR A 45 -9.18 -5.04 -13.52
N VAL A 46 -8.34 -5.80 -14.21
CA VAL A 46 -6.99 -5.38 -14.65
C VAL A 46 -7.08 -4.12 -15.52
N ALA A 47 -8.04 -4.08 -16.45
CA ALA A 47 -8.24 -2.90 -17.29
C ALA A 47 -8.65 -1.66 -16.47
N LEU A 48 -9.66 -1.78 -15.60
CA LEU A 48 -10.17 -0.67 -14.80
C LEU A 48 -9.15 -0.20 -13.74
N ALA A 49 -8.52 -1.13 -13.03
CA ALA A 49 -7.47 -0.82 -12.06
C ALA A 49 -6.23 -0.22 -12.75
N GLY A 50 -5.88 -0.71 -13.94
CA GLY A 50 -4.80 -0.14 -14.75
C GLY A 50 -5.07 1.31 -15.17
N VAL A 51 -6.29 1.62 -15.60
CA VAL A 51 -6.72 2.99 -15.90
C VAL A 51 -6.64 3.85 -14.63
N TYR A 52 -7.14 3.36 -13.49
CA TYR A 52 -7.08 4.07 -12.23
C TYR A 52 -5.62 4.39 -11.84
N VAL A 53 -4.74 3.38 -11.84
CA VAL A 53 -3.30 3.56 -11.53
C VAL A 53 -2.66 4.58 -12.48
N TYR A 54 -2.95 4.51 -13.78
CA TYR A 54 -2.46 5.46 -14.76
C TYR A 54 -2.90 6.90 -14.44
N VAL A 55 -4.17 7.12 -14.12
CA VAL A 55 -4.71 8.45 -13.79
C VAL A 55 -4.05 9.00 -12.52
N ILE A 56 -3.97 8.17 -11.45
CA ILE A 56 -3.33 8.56 -10.20
C ILE A 56 -1.83 8.82 -10.38
N TYR A 57 -1.14 8.02 -11.19
CA TYR A 57 0.27 8.24 -11.49
C TYR A 57 0.49 9.55 -12.26
N LYS A 58 -0.37 9.88 -13.23
CA LYS A 58 -0.32 11.17 -13.94
C LYS A 58 -0.60 12.34 -12.99
N TRP A 59 -1.51 12.17 -12.05
CA TRP A 59 -1.75 13.17 -11.01
C TRP A 59 -0.53 13.30 -10.08
N TYR A 60 0.03 12.18 -9.62
CA TYR A 60 1.27 12.17 -8.84
C TYR A 60 2.42 12.92 -9.55
N GLN A 61 2.58 12.75 -10.85
CA GLN A 61 3.61 13.46 -11.63
C GLN A 61 3.43 14.99 -11.60
N LYS A 62 2.19 15.47 -11.53
CA LYS A 62 1.84 16.91 -11.46
C LYS A 62 1.93 17.49 -10.05
N ALA A 63 2.00 16.66 -9.02
CA ALA A 63 2.09 17.12 -7.64
C ALA A 63 3.45 17.82 -7.39
N PRO A 64 3.52 18.82 -6.47
CA PRO A 64 4.75 19.56 -6.20
C PRO A 64 5.92 18.64 -5.85
N VAL A 65 7.05 18.81 -6.54
CA VAL A 65 8.26 18.03 -6.28
C VAL A 65 9.27 18.91 -5.56
N HIS A 66 9.46 18.68 -4.27
CA HIS A 66 10.60 19.20 -3.54
C HIS A 66 11.15 18.09 -2.64
N ILE A 67 11.79 17.11 -3.27
CA ILE A 67 12.48 16.07 -2.51
C ILE A 67 13.95 16.47 -2.46
N GLU A 68 14.36 17.16 -1.42
CA GLU A 68 15.77 17.36 -1.11
C GLU A 68 16.43 16.04 -0.66
N LYS A 69 17.73 15.90 -0.85
CA LYS A 69 18.46 14.65 -0.60
C LYS A 69 18.43 14.30 0.89
N SER A 70 17.72 13.24 1.29
CA SER A 70 17.82 12.70 2.65
C SER A 70 19.14 11.94 2.81
N GLY A 71 19.75 11.98 4.00
CA GLY A 71 20.96 11.21 4.33
C GLY A 71 20.73 9.68 4.36
N PHE A 72 19.50 9.20 4.22
CA PHE A 72 19.11 7.79 4.27
C PHE A 72 19.53 6.95 3.05
N ASN A 73 20.01 7.57 1.97
CA ASN A 73 20.53 6.83 0.81
C ASN A 73 21.68 5.86 1.14
N ARG A 74 22.35 6.04 2.28
CA ARG A 74 23.44 5.15 2.74
C ARG A 74 22.94 3.78 3.23
N PHE A 75 21.69 3.68 3.65
CA PHE A 75 21.12 2.49 4.29
C PHE A 75 20.05 1.83 3.45
N ILE A 76 20.35 1.61 2.19
CA ILE A 76 19.39 1.03 1.23
C ILE A 76 18.88 -0.36 1.61
N TRP A 77 19.63 -1.09 2.40
CA TRP A 77 19.29 -2.42 2.93
C TRP A 77 18.38 -2.35 4.17
N LEU A 78 18.35 -1.19 4.86
CA LEU A 78 17.58 -1.02 6.11
C LEU A 78 16.08 -1.31 5.95
N PRO A 79 15.39 -0.85 4.91
CA PRO A 79 13.96 -1.19 4.70
C PRO A 79 13.73 -2.70 4.62
N ALA A 80 14.56 -3.41 3.85
CA ALA A 80 14.45 -4.86 3.71
C ALA A 80 14.74 -5.59 5.03
N LEU A 81 15.70 -5.11 5.82
CA LEU A 81 15.99 -5.64 7.15
C LEU A 81 14.81 -5.45 8.10
N VAL A 82 14.24 -4.23 8.16
CA VAL A 82 13.07 -3.93 9.02
C VAL A 82 11.88 -4.79 8.60
N TRP A 83 11.63 -4.93 7.31
CA TRP A 83 10.61 -5.83 6.76
C TRP A 83 10.84 -7.28 7.19
N PHE A 84 12.04 -7.80 7.00
CA PHE A 84 12.38 -9.18 7.37
C PHE A 84 12.21 -9.42 8.88
N LEU A 85 12.69 -8.50 9.72
CA LEU A 85 12.52 -8.59 11.18
C LEU A 85 11.04 -8.56 11.56
N SER A 86 10.22 -7.74 10.90
CA SER A 86 8.78 -7.73 11.17
C SER A 86 8.09 -9.05 10.78
N LEU A 87 8.52 -9.73 9.70
CA LEU A 87 8.05 -11.08 9.37
C LEU A 87 8.46 -12.12 10.41
N VAL A 88 9.72 -12.06 10.88
CA VAL A 88 10.21 -12.96 11.94
C VAL A 88 9.40 -12.76 13.23
N VAL A 89 9.16 -11.52 13.62
CA VAL A 89 8.32 -11.24 14.81
C VAL A 89 6.91 -11.79 14.64
N GLN A 90 6.28 -11.57 13.46
CA GLN A 90 4.94 -12.08 13.18
C GLN A 90 4.86 -13.61 13.28
N PHE A 91 5.91 -14.33 12.90
CA PHE A 91 5.96 -15.80 12.99
C PHE A 91 5.81 -16.30 14.45
N PHE A 92 6.28 -15.52 15.43
CA PHE A 92 6.18 -15.87 16.86
C PHE A 92 4.93 -15.31 17.54
N LEU A 93 4.15 -14.48 16.87
CA LEU A 93 2.90 -13.94 17.42
C LEU A 93 1.75 -14.93 17.21
N PRO A 94 0.71 -14.89 18.08
CA PRO A 94 -0.51 -15.64 17.85
C PRO A 94 -1.11 -15.33 16.48
N ASN A 95 -1.63 -16.36 15.81
CA ASN A 95 -2.33 -16.17 14.54
C ASN A 95 -3.72 -15.55 14.82
N ASP A 96 -3.79 -14.23 14.68
CA ASP A 96 -5.01 -13.43 14.86
C ASP A 96 -5.18 -12.54 13.62
N PRO A 97 -5.73 -13.08 12.51
CA PRO A 97 -5.85 -12.35 11.27
C PRO A 97 -6.88 -11.22 11.39
N SER A 98 -6.55 -10.04 10.86
CA SER A 98 -7.52 -8.95 10.71
C SER A 98 -8.61 -9.32 9.70
N VAL A 99 -9.73 -8.61 9.72
CA VAL A 99 -10.82 -8.78 8.73
C VAL A 99 -10.28 -8.64 7.31
N ASN A 100 -9.39 -7.67 7.07
CA ASN A 100 -8.75 -7.49 5.77
C ASN A 100 -7.90 -8.70 5.35
N GLN A 101 -7.13 -9.28 6.28
CA GLN A 101 -6.33 -10.47 6.03
C GLN A 101 -7.21 -11.69 5.74
N GLN A 102 -8.32 -11.85 6.46
CA GLN A 102 -9.24 -12.96 6.23
C GLN A 102 -9.91 -12.86 4.86
N ILE A 103 -10.40 -11.68 4.48
CA ILE A 103 -10.96 -11.45 3.14
C ILE A 103 -9.92 -11.77 2.05
N ALA A 104 -8.66 -11.35 2.22
CA ALA A 104 -7.60 -11.65 1.26
C ALA A 104 -7.30 -13.15 1.17
N THR A 105 -7.35 -13.87 2.31
CA THR A 105 -7.15 -15.33 2.36
C THR A 105 -8.28 -16.06 1.64
N ASP A 106 -9.53 -15.76 2.00
CA ASP A 106 -10.72 -16.40 1.39
C ASP A 106 -10.76 -16.16 -0.12
N LEU A 107 -10.46 -14.92 -0.54
CA LEU A 107 -10.40 -14.56 -1.96
C LEU A 107 -9.27 -15.29 -2.70
N THR A 108 -8.11 -15.46 -2.06
CA THR A 108 -6.96 -16.17 -2.67
C THR A 108 -7.26 -17.64 -2.86
N LEU A 109 -7.89 -18.28 -1.89
CA LEU A 109 -8.28 -19.70 -1.99
C LEU A 109 -9.40 -19.90 -3.02
N ALA A 110 -10.38 -19.01 -3.06
CA ALA A 110 -11.53 -19.15 -3.98
C ALA A 110 -11.19 -18.72 -5.42
N GLN A 111 -10.38 -17.68 -5.61
CA GLN A 111 -10.13 -17.03 -6.90
C GLN A 111 -8.65 -16.61 -7.04
N PRO A 112 -7.70 -17.57 -7.11
CA PRO A 112 -6.26 -17.28 -7.03
C PRO A 112 -5.77 -16.35 -8.16
N LEU A 113 -6.26 -16.52 -9.39
CA LEU A 113 -5.87 -15.65 -10.51
C LEU A 113 -6.27 -14.20 -10.27
N PHE A 114 -7.51 -13.96 -9.86
CA PHE A 114 -8.01 -12.60 -9.56
C PHE A 114 -7.24 -12.01 -8.37
N SER A 115 -7.08 -12.79 -7.29
CA SER A 115 -6.38 -12.37 -6.08
C SER A 115 -4.93 -12.01 -6.36
N PHE A 116 -4.23 -12.76 -7.21
CA PHE A 116 -2.86 -12.41 -7.62
C PHE A 116 -2.78 -10.99 -8.18
N PHE A 117 -3.63 -10.65 -9.15
CA PHE A 117 -3.64 -9.29 -9.70
C PHE A 117 -4.07 -8.26 -8.67
N ALA A 118 -5.14 -8.53 -7.91
CA ALA A 118 -5.68 -7.57 -6.95
C ALA A 118 -4.72 -7.29 -5.80
N VAL A 119 -4.17 -8.34 -5.17
CA VAL A 119 -3.39 -8.23 -3.93
C VAL A 119 -1.90 -8.05 -4.20
N VAL A 120 -1.32 -8.80 -5.17
CA VAL A 120 0.13 -8.77 -5.39
C VAL A 120 0.55 -7.63 -6.32
N ILE A 121 -0.30 -7.24 -7.27
CA ILE A 121 0.05 -6.23 -8.28
C ILE A 121 -0.61 -4.88 -7.98
N PHE A 122 -1.94 -4.80 -7.98
CA PHE A 122 -2.64 -3.52 -7.97
C PHE A 122 -2.73 -2.87 -6.57
N ALA A 123 -2.84 -3.65 -5.49
CA ALA A 123 -2.81 -3.09 -4.13
C ALA A 123 -1.49 -2.36 -3.85
N PRO A 124 -0.29 -2.95 -4.04
CA PRO A 124 0.97 -2.24 -3.86
C PRO A 124 1.11 -1.00 -4.75
N LEU A 125 0.69 -1.07 -6.02
CA LEU A 125 0.76 0.08 -6.93
C LEU A 125 -0.09 1.25 -6.45
N THR A 126 -1.34 1.00 -6.07
CA THR A 126 -2.28 2.04 -5.65
C THR A 126 -1.94 2.59 -4.28
N GLU A 127 -1.64 1.71 -3.32
CA GLU A 127 -1.36 2.09 -1.94
C GLU A 127 -0.07 2.89 -1.82
N GLU A 128 1.02 2.47 -2.49
CA GLU A 128 2.26 3.23 -2.45
C GLU A 128 2.14 4.60 -3.15
N LEU A 129 1.38 4.68 -4.24
CA LEU A 129 1.09 5.97 -4.87
C LEU A 129 0.38 6.94 -3.90
N ILE A 130 -0.58 6.47 -3.12
CA ILE A 130 -1.35 7.30 -2.17
C ILE A 130 -0.55 7.56 -0.89
N PHE A 131 -0.14 6.50 -0.17
CA PHE A 131 0.41 6.60 1.19
C PHE A 131 1.89 7.01 1.23
N ARG A 132 2.62 6.89 0.12
CA ARG A 132 4.01 7.37 0.01
C ARG A 132 4.10 8.52 -0.98
N GLY A 133 3.67 8.30 -2.22
CA GLY A 133 3.79 9.28 -3.28
C GLY A 133 3.05 10.59 -3.02
N MET A 134 1.72 10.52 -2.93
CA MET A 134 0.88 11.70 -2.75
C MET A 134 1.05 12.33 -1.36
N LEU A 135 1.11 11.51 -0.31
CA LEU A 135 1.33 11.99 1.06
C LEU A 135 2.62 12.80 1.15
N ALA A 136 3.75 12.25 0.65
CA ALA A 136 5.04 12.93 0.68
C ALA A 136 4.98 14.26 -0.07
N ARG A 137 4.47 14.26 -1.30
CA ARG A 137 4.48 15.44 -2.17
C ARG A 137 3.57 16.57 -1.70
N TYR A 138 2.42 16.24 -1.14
CA TYR A 138 1.46 17.24 -0.70
C TYR A 138 1.68 17.72 0.74
N LEU A 139 1.95 16.79 1.68
CA LEU A 139 2.01 17.13 3.10
C LEU A 139 3.44 17.20 3.66
N PHE A 140 4.38 16.47 3.07
CA PHE A 140 5.78 16.43 3.51
C PHE A 140 6.75 16.74 2.35
N PRO A 141 6.60 17.89 1.68
CA PRO A 141 7.42 18.22 0.50
C PRO A 141 8.90 18.44 0.86
N LYS A 142 9.21 18.77 2.14
CA LYS A 142 10.56 18.97 2.64
C LYS A 142 10.91 17.83 3.58
N GLN A 143 11.75 16.91 3.14
CA GLN A 143 12.29 15.82 3.95
C GLN A 143 13.79 16.02 4.17
N ASP A 144 14.18 17.28 4.38
CA ASP A 144 15.56 17.73 4.54
C ASP A 144 16.10 17.54 5.96
N ASN A 145 15.20 17.39 6.95
CA ASN A 145 15.58 17.19 8.33
C ASN A 145 14.95 15.94 8.95
N SER A 146 15.62 15.43 9.99
CA SER A 146 15.24 14.18 10.66
C SER A 146 13.83 14.21 11.27
N LYS A 147 13.36 15.40 11.74
CA LYS A 147 12.03 15.53 12.35
C LYS A 147 10.91 15.37 11.31
N GLN A 148 11.03 16.03 10.15
CA GLN A 148 10.04 15.92 9.09
C GLN A 148 10.04 14.52 8.45
N THR A 149 11.22 13.93 8.29
CA THR A 149 11.36 12.56 7.82
C THR A 149 10.68 11.57 8.77
N LEU A 150 10.94 11.69 10.08
CA LEU A 150 10.31 10.83 11.09
C LEU A 150 8.79 11.03 11.11
N LEU A 151 8.32 12.28 11.06
CA LEU A 151 6.88 12.58 11.03
C LEU A 151 6.20 11.98 9.78
N PHE A 152 6.83 12.08 8.61
CA PHE A 152 6.36 11.41 7.40
C PHE A 152 6.26 9.89 7.60
N LEU A 153 7.31 9.26 8.14
CA LEU A 153 7.31 7.82 8.38
C LEU A 153 6.19 7.40 9.32
N LEU A 154 6.02 8.11 10.44
CA LEU A 154 4.97 7.82 11.42
C LEU A 154 3.56 8.01 10.84
N VAL A 155 3.30 9.16 10.21
CA VAL A 155 1.97 9.43 9.61
C VAL A 155 1.66 8.44 8.50
N SER A 156 2.61 8.17 7.61
CA SER A 156 2.44 7.18 6.53
C SER A 156 2.14 5.78 7.08
N SER A 157 2.85 5.35 8.12
CA SER A 157 2.68 4.03 8.74
C SER A 157 1.34 3.90 9.46
N VAL A 158 0.93 4.93 10.20
CA VAL A 158 -0.37 4.95 10.90
C VAL A 158 -1.52 4.93 9.89
N LEU A 159 -1.50 5.77 8.87
CA LEU A 159 -2.54 5.78 7.85
C LEU A 159 -2.62 4.45 7.11
N PHE A 160 -1.47 3.86 6.79
CA PHE A 160 -1.39 2.54 6.17
C PHE A 160 -1.98 1.45 7.06
N ALA A 161 -1.69 1.46 8.35
CA ALA A 161 -2.26 0.49 9.29
C ALA A 161 -3.78 0.65 9.42
N LEU A 162 -4.29 1.88 9.50
CA LEU A 162 -5.71 2.15 9.69
C LEU A 162 -6.58 1.68 8.53
N ILE A 163 -6.11 1.77 7.29
CA ILE A 163 -6.89 1.30 6.12
C ILE A 163 -7.05 -0.23 6.09
N HIS A 164 -6.21 -0.96 6.81
CA HIS A 164 -6.29 -2.42 6.93
C HIS A 164 -7.26 -2.90 8.03
N SER A 165 -8.02 -1.96 8.62
CA SER A 165 -9.06 -2.25 9.62
C SER A 165 -8.58 -3.16 10.76
N PRO A 166 -7.49 -2.80 11.47
CA PRO A 166 -6.98 -3.59 12.58
C PRO A 166 -7.99 -3.60 13.73
N GLY A 167 -8.38 -4.78 14.21
CA GLY A 167 -9.26 -4.96 15.36
C GLY A 167 -8.52 -5.00 16.70
N THR A 168 -7.20 -5.23 16.69
CA THR A 168 -6.37 -5.33 17.88
C THR A 168 -5.11 -4.47 17.76
N LEU A 169 -4.49 -4.15 18.90
CA LEU A 169 -3.20 -3.45 18.90
C LEU A 169 -2.10 -4.25 18.19
N GLN A 170 -2.11 -5.57 18.32
CA GLN A 170 -1.17 -6.44 17.62
C GLN A 170 -1.30 -6.29 16.11
N GLN A 171 -2.51 -6.39 15.56
CA GLN A 171 -2.78 -6.20 14.13
C GLN A 171 -2.35 -4.81 13.66
N PHE A 172 -2.66 -3.76 14.45
CA PHE A 172 -2.21 -2.40 14.15
C PHE A 172 -0.68 -2.32 14.07
N LEU A 173 0.04 -2.89 15.04
CA LEU A 173 1.51 -2.85 15.06
C LEU A 173 2.13 -3.63 13.90
N VAL A 174 1.53 -4.75 13.49
CA VAL A 174 1.96 -5.52 12.32
C VAL A 174 1.87 -4.67 11.06
N TYR A 175 0.72 -4.06 10.78
CA TYR A 175 0.57 -3.19 9.59
C TYR A 175 1.40 -1.91 9.69
N ALA A 176 1.52 -1.32 10.88
CA ALA A 176 2.34 -0.13 11.08
C ALA A 176 3.83 -0.41 10.87
N SER A 177 4.34 -1.57 11.30
CA SER A 177 5.73 -1.98 11.08
C SER A 177 6.03 -2.20 9.59
N LEU A 178 5.13 -2.86 8.86
CA LEU A 178 5.22 -2.94 7.40
C LEU A 178 5.17 -1.55 6.79
N GLY A 179 4.20 -0.73 7.19
CA GLY A 179 4.06 0.65 6.75
C GLY A 179 5.33 1.48 6.95
N PHE A 180 6.01 1.30 8.08
CA PHE A 180 7.27 1.96 8.39
C PHE A 180 8.41 1.49 7.47
N SER A 181 8.53 0.18 7.26
CA SER A 181 9.50 -0.40 6.33
C SER A 181 9.33 0.15 4.91
N LEU A 182 8.08 0.18 4.41
CA LEU A 182 7.76 0.72 3.08
C LEU A 182 8.02 2.24 2.99
N GLY A 183 7.76 2.99 4.06
CA GLY A 183 8.13 4.40 4.17
C GLY A 183 9.65 4.60 4.09
N LEU A 184 10.43 3.77 4.80
CA LEU A 184 11.90 3.75 4.70
C LEU A 184 12.37 3.42 3.28
N ALA A 185 11.73 2.45 2.61
CA ALA A 185 12.05 2.10 1.22
C ALA A 185 11.82 3.29 0.28
N TYR A 186 10.70 4.01 0.47
CA TYR A 186 10.39 5.20 -0.31
C TYR A 186 11.45 6.30 -0.14
N ILE A 187 11.84 6.65 1.09
CA ILE A 187 12.81 7.72 1.35
C ILE A 187 14.25 7.35 0.99
N SER A 188 14.65 6.07 1.12
CA SER A 188 16.01 5.62 0.86
C SER A 188 16.39 5.71 -0.63
N ARG A 189 15.45 5.55 -1.54
CA ARG A 189 15.62 5.67 -3.01
C ARG A 189 14.89 6.86 -3.62
N LYS A 190 14.18 7.65 -2.80
CA LYS A 190 13.38 8.81 -3.23
C LYS A 190 12.42 8.50 -4.36
N GLY A 191 11.79 7.35 -4.28
CA GLY A 191 10.87 6.94 -5.31
C GLY A 191 10.00 5.77 -4.90
N LEU A 192 8.99 5.55 -5.73
CA LEU A 192 7.99 4.53 -5.49
C LEU A 192 8.47 3.11 -5.80
N ILE A 193 9.46 2.96 -6.70
CA ILE A 193 9.83 1.63 -7.23
C ILE A 193 10.24 0.68 -6.10
N TYR A 194 11.09 1.15 -5.18
CA TYR A 194 11.58 0.30 -4.10
C TYR A 194 10.46 -0.05 -3.11
N SER A 195 9.63 0.93 -2.71
CA SER A 195 8.50 0.65 -1.81
C SER A 195 7.45 -0.25 -2.46
N ILE A 196 7.10 -0.03 -3.73
CA ILE A 196 6.20 -0.90 -4.51
C ILE A 196 6.77 -2.32 -4.61
N SER A 197 8.06 -2.46 -4.94
CA SER A 197 8.68 -3.79 -5.08
C SER A 197 8.71 -4.55 -3.75
N LEU A 198 9.06 -3.88 -2.66
CA LEU A 198 9.09 -4.50 -1.33
C LEU A 198 7.67 -4.87 -0.85
N HIS A 199 6.68 -4.02 -1.13
CA HIS A 199 5.28 -4.28 -0.82
C HIS A 199 4.73 -5.46 -1.66
N ALA A 200 4.97 -5.45 -2.96
CA ALA A 200 4.58 -6.57 -3.83
C ALA A 200 5.24 -7.89 -3.41
N LEU A 201 6.52 -7.85 -2.98
CA LEU A 201 7.20 -9.02 -2.44
C LEU A 201 6.54 -9.52 -1.15
N ASN A 202 6.20 -8.62 -0.21
CA ASN A 202 5.46 -8.97 1.00
C ASN A 202 4.13 -9.67 0.66
N ASN A 203 3.37 -9.10 -0.24
CA ASN A 203 2.07 -9.64 -0.63
C ASN A 203 2.22 -10.95 -1.42
N LEU A 204 3.26 -11.10 -2.24
CA LEU A 204 3.57 -12.34 -2.93
C LEU A 204 3.92 -13.47 -1.95
N VAL A 205 4.74 -13.18 -0.94
CA VAL A 205 5.07 -14.17 0.11
C VAL A 205 3.80 -14.63 0.81
N SER A 206 2.94 -13.69 1.25
CA SER A 206 1.65 -14.03 1.88
C SER A 206 0.73 -14.81 0.94
N PHE A 207 0.63 -14.42 -0.32
CA PHE A 207 -0.16 -15.11 -1.34
C PHE A 207 0.29 -16.57 -1.53
N LEU A 208 1.61 -16.80 -1.65
CA LEU A 208 2.15 -18.14 -1.80
C LEU A 208 1.95 -18.98 -0.53
N MET A 209 2.11 -18.41 0.66
CA MET A 209 1.83 -19.08 1.93
C MET A 209 0.36 -19.52 2.03
N ILE A 210 -0.58 -18.68 1.62
CA ILE A 210 -2.01 -19.02 1.61
C ILE A 210 -2.30 -20.19 0.67
N LEU A 211 -1.67 -20.23 -0.52
CA LEU A 211 -1.88 -21.34 -1.47
C LEU A 211 -1.28 -22.68 -1.01
N MET A 212 -0.44 -22.66 0.03
CA MET A 212 0.16 -23.88 0.63
C MET A 212 -0.67 -24.42 1.82
N LEU A 213 -1.72 -23.67 2.25
CA LEU A 213 -2.66 -24.14 3.29
C LEU A 213 -3.63 -25.19 2.74
#